data_b6a07044d63126b75e7a40f7780f378a
#
_entry.id   b6a07044d63126b75e7a40f7780f378a
#
_cell.length_a   1.000
_cell.length_b   1.000
_cell.length_c   1.000
_cell.angle_alpha   90.00
_cell.angle_beta   90.00
_cell.angle_gamma   90.00
#
_symmetry.space_group_name_H-M   'P 1'
#
loop_
_entity.id
_entity.type
_entity.pdbx_description
1 polymer ?
#
loop_
_entity_poly.entity_id
_entity_poly.type
_entity_poly.pdbx_seq_one_letter_code
_entity_poly.pdbx_strand_id
1 'polypeptide(L)'
;EETIDLEYNLDKIKFKNICKPLLDRISRKLSTFKKEYTVSKLILVGGSSKLKIVQNLLEDEFNIKPLIHNNLQQVVSLGACYYGAMIRKELSNNEIILVDNLPLSLGVETAEGIFSVIIPKNTPLPATKSQKYTIDTPGEEIITVKVYQGERTIANKNYLIGEFEFNKISKIGMPIIN
;
A
#
# COMPACT_ATOMS: atom_id res chain seq x y z
N GLU A 1 41.95 0.76 18.48
CA GLU A 1 41.23 0.06 17.38
C GLU A 1 42.05 0.24 16.12
N GLU A 2 42.57 -0.85 15.54
CA GLU A 2 43.25 -0.82 14.25
C GLU A 2 42.17 -0.66 13.16
N THR A 3 42.24 0.42 12.42
CA THR A 3 41.40 0.66 11.23
C THR A 3 41.99 -0.20 10.09
N ILE A 4 41.18 -1.12 9.56
CA ILE A 4 41.56 -1.91 8.39
C ILE A 4 40.95 -1.21 7.17
N ASP A 5 41.80 -0.63 6.31
CA ASP A 5 41.37 -0.06 5.03
C ASP A 5 41.25 -1.19 4.00
N LEU A 6 40.07 -1.28 3.38
CA LEU A 6 39.81 -2.23 2.30
C LEU A 6 39.66 -1.48 0.98
N GLU A 7 40.55 -1.68 0.04
CA GLU A 7 40.47 -1.19 -1.32
C GLU A 7 39.94 -2.29 -2.24
N TYR A 8 38.81 -2.06 -2.94
CA TYR A 8 38.22 -3.01 -3.85
C TYR A 8 37.82 -2.36 -5.18
N ASN A 9 38.31 -2.90 -6.28
CA ASN A 9 37.96 -2.43 -7.62
C ASN A 9 36.66 -3.11 -8.10
N LEU A 10 35.57 -2.35 -8.11
CA LEU A 10 34.24 -2.79 -8.53
C LEU A 10 33.92 -2.25 -9.95
N ASP A 11 34.09 -3.09 -10.97
CA ASP A 11 33.66 -2.77 -12.33
C ASP A 11 32.16 -3.02 -12.56
N LYS A 12 31.63 -2.55 -13.71
CA LYS A 12 30.20 -2.68 -14.07
C LYS A 12 29.75 -4.14 -14.16
N ILE A 13 30.61 -5.06 -14.61
CA ILE A 13 30.26 -6.46 -14.81
C ILE A 13 30.13 -7.14 -13.44
N LYS A 14 31.10 -6.94 -12.57
CA LYS A 14 31.06 -7.45 -11.19
C LYS A 14 29.85 -6.91 -10.45
N PHE A 15 29.58 -5.60 -10.55
CA PHE A 15 28.40 -4.99 -9.95
C PHE A 15 27.10 -5.63 -10.44
N LYS A 16 26.97 -5.83 -11.78
CA LYS A 16 25.79 -6.50 -12.36
C LYS A 16 25.62 -7.91 -11.84
N ASN A 17 26.70 -8.67 -11.71
CA ASN A 17 26.67 -10.04 -11.20
C ASN A 17 26.25 -10.11 -9.73
N ILE A 18 26.76 -9.20 -8.90
CA ILE A 18 26.38 -9.09 -7.49
C ILE A 18 24.89 -8.73 -7.37
N CYS A 19 24.39 -7.81 -8.20
CA CYS A 19 22.99 -7.39 -8.16
C CYS A 19 22.02 -8.38 -8.81
N LYS A 20 22.50 -9.38 -9.55
CA LYS A 20 21.68 -10.30 -10.34
C LYS A 20 20.53 -10.94 -9.54
N PRO A 21 20.68 -11.46 -8.33
CA PRO A 21 19.58 -12.06 -7.57
C PRO A 21 18.44 -11.06 -7.27
N LEU A 22 18.79 -9.79 -7.03
CA LEU A 22 17.83 -8.73 -6.79
C LEU A 22 17.11 -8.31 -8.08
N LEU A 23 17.85 -8.22 -9.17
CA LEU A 23 17.29 -7.90 -10.50
C LEU A 23 16.34 -8.99 -10.97
N ASP A 24 16.71 -10.27 -10.81
CA ASP A 24 15.85 -11.41 -11.13
C ASP A 24 14.55 -11.41 -10.32
N ARG A 25 14.62 -10.96 -9.04
CA ARG A 25 13.43 -10.81 -8.21
C ARG A 25 12.52 -9.68 -8.69
N ILE A 26 13.09 -8.57 -9.13
CA ILE A 26 12.36 -7.45 -9.73
C ILE A 26 11.70 -7.91 -11.04
N SER A 27 12.46 -8.51 -11.96
CA SER A 27 11.97 -8.99 -13.26
C SER A 27 10.79 -9.95 -13.11
N ARG A 28 10.85 -10.90 -12.18
CA ARG A 28 9.70 -11.79 -11.89
C ARG A 28 8.44 -11.05 -11.49
N LYS A 29 8.55 -10.00 -10.66
CA LYS A 29 7.41 -9.18 -10.27
C LYS A 29 6.85 -8.38 -11.44
N LEU A 30 7.72 -7.81 -12.26
CA LEU A 30 7.34 -7.06 -13.48
C LEU A 30 6.65 -7.96 -14.50
N SER A 31 7.15 -9.17 -14.70
CA SER A 31 6.54 -10.16 -15.61
C SER A 31 5.14 -10.57 -15.17
N THR A 32 4.89 -10.70 -13.87
CA THR A 32 3.54 -10.95 -13.33
C THR A 32 2.63 -9.74 -13.60
N PHE A 33 3.11 -8.54 -13.33
CA PHE A 33 2.38 -7.30 -13.56
C PHE A 33 2.00 -7.10 -15.05
N LYS A 34 2.92 -7.39 -15.98
CA LYS A 34 2.67 -7.32 -17.43
C LYS A 34 1.55 -8.23 -17.92
N LYS A 35 1.30 -9.34 -17.24
CA LYS A 35 0.20 -10.25 -17.59
C LYS A 35 -1.18 -9.67 -17.24
N GLU A 36 -1.22 -8.82 -16.26
CA GLU A 36 -2.47 -8.25 -15.73
C GLU A 36 -2.76 -6.86 -16.30
N TYR A 37 -1.70 -6.09 -16.63
CA TYR A 37 -1.84 -4.68 -16.98
C TYR A 37 -1.06 -4.33 -18.26
N THR A 38 -1.67 -3.48 -19.09
CA THR A 38 -1.00 -2.86 -20.24
C THR A 38 -0.34 -1.56 -19.79
N VAL A 39 0.97 -1.46 -19.98
CA VAL A 39 1.74 -0.27 -19.59
C VAL A 39 1.99 0.60 -20.82
N SER A 40 1.56 1.86 -20.76
CA SER A 40 1.79 2.84 -21.83
C SER A 40 2.97 3.78 -21.55
N LYS A 41 3.29 4.02 -20.28
CA LYS A 41 4.37 4.91 -19.85
C LYS A 41 5.02 4.37 -18.57
N LEU A 42 6.34 4.53 -18.47
CA LEU A 42 7.13 4.24 -17.27
C LEU A 42 7.63 5.54 -16.67
N ILE A 43 7.33 5.79 -15.41
CA ILE A 43 7.82 6.95 -14.66
C ILE A 43 8.66 6.42 -13.52
N LEU A 44 9.92 6.84 -13.45
CA LEU A 44 10.83 6.44 -12.38
C LEU A 44 10.87 7.50 -11.30
N VAL A 45 10.75 7.04 -10.04
CA VAL A 45 10.84 7.88 -8.84
C VAL A 45 11.72 7.21 -7.79
N GLY A 46 12.27 8.01 -6.88
CA GLY A 46 13.14 7.52 -5.81
C GLY A 46 14.61 7.38 -6.20
N GLY A 47 15.48 7.39 -5.19
CA GLY A 47 16.94 7.42 -5.39
C GLY A 47 17.50 6.20 -6.13
N SER A 48 16.99 5.00 -5.85
CA SER A 48 17.45 3.75 -6.48
C SER A 48 17.18 3.70 -7.99
N SER A 49 16.21 4.45 -8.48
CA SER A 49 15.91 4.54 -9.91
C SER A 49 16.95 5.34 -10.72
N LYS A 50 17.94 5.97 -10.05
CA LYS A 50 19.13 6.53 -10.70
C LYS A 50 20.09 5.45 -11.24
N LEU A 51 20.01 4.24 -10.74
CA LEU A 51 20.87 3.15 -11.16
C LEU A 51 20.54 2.75 -12.61
N LYS A 52 21.51 2.90 -13.50
CA LYS A 52 21.37 2.53 -14.92
C LYS A 52 20.95 1.08 -15.11
N ILE A 53 21.42 0.18 -14.25
CA ILE A 53 21.06 -1.24 -14.31
C ILE A 53 19.56 -1.47 -14.11
N VAL A 54 18.91 -0.66 -13.25
CA VAL A 54 17.45 -0.70 -13.02
C VAL A 54 16.70 -0.08 -14.20
N GLN A 55 17.19 1.04 -14.73
CA GLN A 55 16.60 1.70 -15.90
C GLN A 55 16.60 0.78 -17.11
N ASN A 56 17.75 0.14 -17.40
CA ASN A 56 17.89 -0.78 -18.51
C ASN A 56 16.98 -2.00 -18.33
N LEU A 57 16.92 -2.59 -17.12
CA LEU A 57 16.02 -3.70 -16.84
C LEU A 57 14.57 -3.35 -17.17
N LEU A 58 14.10 -2.17 -16.76
CA LEU A 58 12.74 -1.73 -17.03
C LEU A 58 12.48 -1.44 -18.50
N GLU A 59 13.45 -0.82 -19.19
CA GLU A 59 13.39 -0.58 -20.64
C GLU A 59 13.32 -1.90 -21.41
N ASP A 60 14.16 -2.88 -21.04
CA ASP A 60 14.17 -4.21 -21.66
C ASP A 60 12.87 -4.98 -21.41
N GLU A 61 12.34 -4.94 -20.19
CA GLU A 61 11.11 -5.66 -19.82
C GLU A 61 9.86 -5.10 -20.53
N PHE A 62 9.74 -3.78 -20.63
CA PHE A 62 8.53 -3.14 -21.17
C PHE A 62 8.68 -2.65 -22.61
N ASN A 63 9.87 -2.60 -23.13
CA ASN A 63 10.19 -1.96 -24.42
C ASN A 63 9.71 -0.50 -24.47
N ILE A 64 9.77 0.19 -23.34
CA ILE A 64 9.38 1.59 -23.17
C ILE A 64 10.51 2.31 -22.44
N LYS A 65 10.99 3.41 -23.02
CA LYS A 65 12.00 4.24 -22.38
C LYS A 65 11.42 4.93 -21.15
N PRO A 66 12.01 4.74 -19.95
CA PRO A 66 11.50 5.35 -18.75
C PRO A 66 11.60 6.88 -18.78
N LEU A 67 10.56 7.55 -18.31
CA LEU A 67 10.57 8.98 -18.01
C LEU A 67 11.26 9.19 -16.66
N ILE A 68 12.28 10.02 -16.65
CA ILE A 68 13.09 10.30 -15.47
C ILE A 68 12.94 11.78 -15.11
N HIS A 69 12.41 12.07 -13.93
CA HIS A 69 12.31 13.44 -13.44
C HIS A 69 13.67 13.91 -12.91
N ASN A 70 14.01 15.20 -13.09
CA ASN A 70 15.27 15.75 -12.64
C ASN A 70 15.49 15.61 -11.12
N ASN A 71 14.42 15.66 -10.33
CA ASN A 71 14.45 15.59 -8.86
C ASN A 71 13.88 14.27 -8.33
N LEU A 72 14.34 13.13 -8.86
CA LEU A 72 13.84 11.77 -8.50
C LEU A 72 13.68 11.51 -7.00
N GLN A 73 14.57 12.07 -6.18
CA GLN A 73 14.56 11.88 -4.73
C GLN A 73 13.51 12.73 -4.02
N GLN A 74 13.09 13.83 -4.64
CA GLN A 74 12.17 14.81 -4.04
C GLN A 74 10.74 14.69 -4.55
N VAL A 75 10.51 13.91 -5.62
CA VAL A 75 9.19 13.81 -6.25
C VAL A 75 8.10 13.38 -5.26
N VAL A 76 8.40 12.42 -4.37
CA VAL A 76 7.44 11.94 -3.38
C VAL A 76 7.12 13.02 -2.34
N SER A 77 8.13 13.71 -1.82
CA SER A 77 7.93 14.80 -0.86
C SER A 77 7.22 16.02 -1.47
N LEU A 78 7.54 16.34 -2.73
CA LEU A 78 6.83 17.38 -3.48
C LEU A 78 5.35 16.98 -3.69
N GLY A 79 5.10 15.75 -4.08
CA GLY A 79 3.73 15.23 -4.21
C GLY A 79 2.94 15.30 -2.90
N ALA A 80 3.56 14.92 -1.79
CA ALA A 80 2.95 15.03 -0.46
C ALA A 80 2.65 16.50 -0.08
N CYS A 81 3.55 17.43 -0.43
CA CYS A 81 3.35 18.86 -0.22
C CYS A 81 2.16 19.39 -1.03
N TYR A 82 2.07 19.03 -2.31
CA TYR A 82 0.92 19.37 -3.15
C TYR A 82 -0.39 18.81 -2.61
N TYR A 83 -0.38 17.55 -2.17
CA TYR A 83 -1.55 16.92 -1.58
C TYR A 83 -1.99 17.60 -0.29
N GLY A 84 -1.04 17.96 0.58
CA GLY A 84 -1.32 18.74 1.79
C GLY A 84 -1.97 20.10 1.49
N ALA A 85 -1.45 20.83 0.50
CA ALA A 85 -2.02 22.10 0.05
C ALA A 85 -3.42 21.96 -0.56
N MET A 86 -3.69 20.85 -1.27
CA MET A 86 -5.03 20.54 -1.79
C MET A 86 -6.04 20.32 -0.65
N ILE A 87 -5.69 19.50 0.35
CA ILE A 87 -6.55 19.25 1.52
C ILE A 87 -6.88 20.57 2.24
N ARG A 88 -5.91 21.47 2.35
CA ARG A 88 -6.06 22.79 2.99
C ARG A 88 -6.76 23.82 2.10
N LYS A 89 -7.10 23.47 0.86
CA LYS A 89 -7.70 24.37 -0.14
C LYS A 89 -6.85 25.61 -0.43
N GLU A 90 -5.53 25.49 -0.30
CA GLU A 90 -4.57 26.57 -0.56
C GLU A 90 -4.21 26.70 -2.05
N LEU A 91 -4.54 25.67 -2.86
CA LEU A 91 -4.35 25.71 -4.31
C LEU A 91 -5.60 26.27 -4.98
N SER A 92 -5.41 27.32 -5.77
CA SER A 92 -6.48 28.03 -6.48
C SER A 92 -7.09 27.25 -7.66
N ASN A 93 -6.43 26.20 -8.15
CA ASN A 93 -6.89 25.40 -9.27
C ASN A 93 -7.36 24.03 -8.80
N ASN A 94 -8.69 23.82 -8.85
CA ASN A 94 -9.35 22.54 -8.59
C ASN A 94 -9.14 21.49 -9.72
N GLU A 95 -8.13 21.65 -10.56
CA GLU A 95 -7.91 20.80 -11.73
C GLU A 95 -7.24 19.45 -11.41
N ILE A 96 -6.64 19.31 -10.21
CA ILE A 96 -5.97 18.08 -9.81
C ILE A 96 -6.81 17.38 -8.76
N ILE A 97 -7.34 16.24 -9.10
CA ILE A 97 -8.04 15.35 -8.16
C ILE A 97 -7.15 14.14 -7.94
N LEU A 98 -6.73 13.92 -6.71
CA LEU A 98 -6.07 12.69 -6.32
C LEU A 98 -7.12 11.70 -5.83
N VAL A 99 -7.30 10.62 -6.58
CA VAL A 99 -8.12 9.47 -6.16
C VAL A 99 -7.17 8.34 -5.82
N ASP A 100 -7.13 7.99 -4.55
CA ASP A 100 -6.36 6.84 -4.08
C ASP A 100 -7.28 5.63 -3.91
N ASN A 101 -6.71 4.44 -3.85
CA ASN A 101 -7.43 3.20 -3.64
C ASN A 101 -6.96 2.52 -2.36
N LEU A 102 -7.90 1.87 -1.67
CA LEU A 102 -7.57 1.08 -0.50
C LEU A 102 -6.68 -0.10 -0.89
N PRO A 103 -5.44 -0.21 -0.37
CA PRO A 103 -4.48 -1.23 -0.82
C PRO A 103 -4.83 -2.64 -0.34
N LEU A 104 -5.49 -2.77 0.80
CA LEU A 104 -5.94 -4.01 1.41
C LEU A 104 -7.34 -3.81 2.00
N SER A 105 -8.16 -4.85 1.98
CA SER A 105 -9.51 -4.82 2.55
C SER A 105 -9.50 -4.44 4.04
N LEU A 106 -10.49 -3.66 4.45
CA LEU A 106 -10.78 -3.35 5.85
C LEU A 106 -12.02 -4.12 6.29
N GLY A 107 -11.97 -4.64 7.49
CA GLY A 107 -13.09 -5.42 8.04
C GLY A 107 -12.93 -5.65 9.54
N VAL A 108 -13.84 -6.42 10.09
CA VAL A 108 -13.91 -6.72 11.52
C VAL A 108 -13.82 -8.22 11.76
N GLU A 109 -13.42 -8.57 12.98
CA GLU A 109 -13.50 -9.93 13.48
C GLU A 109 -14.95 -10.24 13.87
N THR A 110 -15.47 -11.35 13.34
CA THR A 110 -16.79 -11.89 13.72
C THR A 110 -16.61 -13.14 14.55
N ALA A 111 -17.72 -13.79 14.91
CA ALA A 111 -17.70 -15.08 15.60
C ALA A 111 -16.74 -16.07 14.94
N GLU A 112 -16.13 -16.94 15.74
CA GLU A 112 -15.14 -17.93 15.31
C GLU A 112 -13.84 -17.35 14.72
N GLY A 113 -13.58 -16.04 14.91
CA GLY A 113 -12.37 -15.39 14.44
C GLY A 113 -12.31 -15.16 12.93
N ILE A 114 -13.46 -15.12 12.26
CA ILE A 114 -13.55 -14.90 10.82
C ILE A 114 -13.42 -13.41 10.50
N PHE A 115 -12.68 -13.09 9.44
CA PHE A 115 -12.54 -11.73 8.93
C PHE A 115 -13.71 -11.38 8.00
N SER A 116 -14.59 -10.50 8.47
CA SER A 116 -15.70 -9.97 7.66
C SER A 116 -15.27 -8.65 7.02
N VAL A 117 -15.17 -8.65 5.68
CA VAL A 117 -14.76 -7.47 4.90
C VAL A 117 -15.91 -6.46 4.82
N ILE A 118 -15.64 -5.22 5.25
CA ILE A 118 -16.57 -4.09 5.12
C ILE A 118 -16.22 -3.23 3.91
N ILE A 119 -14.94 -2.87 3.75
CA ILE A 119 -14.45 -2.10 2.62
C ILE A 119 -13.46 -2.96 1.84
N PRO A 120 -13.80 -3.43 0.63
CA PRO A 120 -12.89 -4.24 -0.17
C PRO A 120 -11.65 -3.47 -0.62
N LYS A 121 -10.54 -4.18 -0.85
CA LYS A 121 -9.36 -3.62 -1.53
C LYS A 121 -9.75 -3.00 -2.88
N ASN A 122 -8.93 -2.08 -3.33
CA ASN A 122 -9.14 -1.30 -4.57
C ASN A 122 -10.40 -0.40 -4.55
N THR A 123 -11.08 -0.25 -3.41
CA THR A 123 -12.15 0.74 -3.27
C THR A 123 -11.55 2.15 -3.36
N PRO A 124 -12.05 3.03 -4.25
CA PRO A 124 -11.61 4.42 -4.33
C PRO A 124 -11.88 5.16 -3.02
N LEU A 125 -10.90 5.98 -2.59
CA LEU A 125 -11.01 6.81 -1.38
C LEU A 125 -11.34 8.27 -1.73
N PRO A 126 -12.12 8.98 -0.88
CA PRO A 126 -12.71 8.54 0.38
C PRO A 126 -13.89 7.58 0.19
N ALA A 127 -14.04 6.61 1.08
CA ALA A 127 -15.15 5.66 1.05
C ALA A 127 -15.75 5.49 2.45
N THR A 128 -17.06 5.36 2.50
CA THR A 128 -17.82 5.03 3.73
C THR A 128 -18.69 3.83 3.43
N LYS A 129 -18.62 2.82 4.30
CA LYS A 129 -19.43 1.61 4.21
C LYS A 129 -19.96 1.25 5.59
N SER A 130 -21.17 0.74 5.64
CA SER A 130 -21.80 0.24 6.87
C SER A 130 -22.23 -1.20 6.67
N GLN A 131 -22.10 -2.00 7.72
CA GLN A 131 -22.58 -3.37 7.76
C GLN A 131 -23.22 -3.65 9.11
N LYS A 132 -24.32 -4.39 9.10
CA LYS A 132 -25.04 -4.76 10.31
C LYS A 132 -24.55 -6.11 10.81
N TYR A 133 -24.29 -6.18 12.10
CA TYR A 133 -23.91 -7.41 12.79
C TYR A 133 -24.87 -7.70 13.94
N THR A 134 -25.07 -8.96 14.24
CA THR A 134 -25.84 -9.43 15.40
C THR A 134 -24.90 -9.76 16.55
N ILE A 135 -25.40 -9.64 17.75
CA ILE A 135 -24.71 -10.05 18.98
C ILE A 135 -25.06 -11.51 19.24
N ASP A 136 -24.04 -12.35 19.43
CA ASP A 136 -24.22 -13.79 19.66
C ASP A 136 -24.68 -14.06 21.09
N THR A 137 -24.33 -13.21 22.05
CA THR A 137 -24.67 -13.40 23.49
C THR A 137 -25.70 -12.37 23.92
N PRO A 138 -26.96 -12.80 24.18
CA PRO A 138 -27.98 -11.90 24.69
C PRO A 138 -27.59 -11.30 26.07
N GLY A 139 -27.62 -9.99 26.19
CA GLY A 139 -27.37 -9.30 27.46
C GLY A 139 -25.93 -8.80 27.63
N GLU A 140 -25.07 -8.94 26.66
CA GLU A 140 -23.78 -8.26 26.65
C GLU A 140 -23.96 -6.74 26.66
N GLU A 141 -23.34 -6.08 27.65
CA GLU A 141 -23.38 -4.61 27.79
C GLU A 141 -22.19 -3.92 27.14
N ILE A 142 -21.14 -4.70 26.84
CA ILE A 142 -19.89 -4.21 26.23
C ILE A 142 -19.56 -5.11 25.05
N ILE A 143 -19.38 -4.51 23.89
CA ILE A 143 -18.89 -5.20 22.70
C ILE A 143 -17.54 -4.62 22.29
N THR A 144 -16.54 -5.49 22.16
CA THR A 144 -15.24 -5.13 21.62
C THR A 144 -15.21 -5.47 20.13
N VAL A 145 -15.05 -4.45 19.29
CA VAL A 145 -14.91 -4.61 17.84
C VAL A 145 -13.45 -4.44 17.47
N LYS A 146 -12.86 -5.49 16.91
CA LYS A 146 -11.50 -5.47 16.39
C LYS A 146 -11.52 -5.24 14.88
N VAL A 147 -10.83 -4.19 14.45
CA VAL A 147 -10.71 -3.81 13.05
C VAL A 147 -9.38 -4.29 12.50
N TYR A 148 -9.43 -5.01 11.39
CA TYR A 148 -8.26 -5.56 10.71
C TYR A 148 -8.16 -5.06 9.27
N GLN A 149 -6.92 -5.09 8.75
CA GLN A 149 -6.61 -4.84 7.36
C GLN A 149 -5.88 -6.04 6.75
N GLY A 150 -6.38 -6.58 5.64
CA GLY A 150 -5.76 -7.71 4.97
C GLY A 150 -6.71 -8.48 4.07
N GLU A 151 -6.21 -9.62 3.57
CA GLU A 151 -6.94 -10.48 2.62
C GLU A 151 -7.11 -11.93 3.14
N ARG A 152 -6.77 -12.20 4.40
CA ARG A 152 -6.85 -13.55 4.96
C ARG A 152 -8.20 -13.76 5.61
N THR A 153 -8.78 -14.93 5.43
CA THR A 153 -10.10 -15.30 5.98
C THR A 153 -10.12 -15.27 7.51
N ILE A 154 -9.01 -15.63 8.16
CA ILE A 154 -8.88 -15.61 9.63
C ILE A 154 -8.42 -14.22 10.07
N ALA A 155 -9.21 -13.55 10.93
CA ALA A 155 -9.01 -12.17 11.32
C ALA A 155 -7.61 -11.90 11.91
N ASN A 156 -7.17 -12.69 12.88
CA ASN A 156 -5.88 -12.52 13.56
C ASN A 156 -4.65 -12.81 12.68
N LYS A 157 -4.84 -13.23 11.44
CA LYS A 157 -3.76 -13.37 10.44
C LYS A 157 -3.60 -12.12 9.58
N ASN A 158 -4.47 -11.13 9.75
CA ASN A 158 -4.41 -9.81 9.13
C ASN A 158 -3.77 -8.80 10.10
N TYR A 159 -3.56 -7.57 9.63
CA TYR A 159 -3.02 -6.49 10.46
C TYR A 159 -4.11 -5.90 11.33
N LEU A 160 -3.95 -5.94 12.65
CA LEU A 160 -4.84 -5.25 13.58
C LEU A 160 -4.63 -3.74 13.44
N ILE A 161 -5.69 -3.01 13.11
CA ILE A 161 -5.69 -1.55 13.00
C ILE A 161 -6.06 -0.90 14.33
N GLY A 162 -7.02 -1.50 15.04
CA GLY A 162 -7.47 -1.00 16.32
C GLY A 162 -8.59 -1.83 16.91
N GLU A 163 -8.88 -1.54 18.19
CA GLU A 163 -9.97 -2.12 18.95
C GLU A 163 -10.87 -1.00 19.46
N PHE A 164 -12.16 -1.19 19.35
CA PHE A 164 -13.18 -0.24 19.76
C PHE A 164 -14.15 -0.91 20.71
N GLU A 165 -14.40 -0.30 21.86
CA GLU A 165 -15.38 -0.78 22.84
C GLU A 165 -16.67 0.04 22.74
N PHE A 166 -17.78 -0.66 22.57
CA PHE A 166 -19.12 -0.08 22.60
C PHE A 166 -19.80 -0.47 23.93
N ASN A 167 -20.08 0.52 24.74
CA ASN A 167 -20.75 0.37 26.05
C ASN A 167 -22.23 0.70 25.93
N LYS A 168 -23.05 0.12 26.83
CA LYS A 168 -24.50 0.39 26.93
C LYS A 168 -25.28 0.07 25.66
N ILE A 169 -25.04 -1.09 25.12
CA ILE A 169 -25.83 -1.57 23.99
C ILE A 169 -27.24 -1.91 24.49
N SER A 170 -28.24 -1.33 23.84
CA SER A 170 -29.63 -1.64 24.16
C SER A 170 -29.88 -3.13 23.96
N LYS A 171 -30.54 -3.76 24.94
CA LYS A 171 -30.87 -5.21 24.89
C LYS A 171 -31.77 -5.61 23.72
N ILE A 172 -32.21 -4.65 22.93
CA ILE A 172 -33.10 -4.84 21.78
C ILE A 172 -32.49 -4.11 20.58
N GLY A 173 -31.82 -4.82 19.70
CA GLY A 173 -31.36 -4.26 18.43
C GLY A 173 -30.09 -4.90 17.89
N MET A 174 -29.91 -4.81 16.58
CA MET A 174 -28.66 -5.13 15.89
C MET A 174 -27.75 -3.91 15.98
N PRO A 175 -26.53 -3.99 16.54
CA PRO A 175 -25.59 -2.87 16.49
C PRO A 175 -25.23 -2.58 15.03
N ILE A 176 -25.18 -1.29 14.70
CA ILE A 176 -24.70 -0.81 13.40
C ILE A 176 -23.31 -0.28 13.63
N ILE A 177 -22.33 -0.86 12.94
CA ILE A 177 -20.96 -0.38 12.90
C ILE A 177 -20.82 0.46 11.63
N ASN A 178 -20.64 1.76 11.81
CA ASN A 178 -20.46 2.73 10.72
C ASN A 178 -19.00 3.10 10.57
#